data_6c4df75dc32fff57f8049a3530d40b1d
#
_entry.id   6c4df75dc32fff57f8049a3530d40b1d
#
_cell.length_a   1.000
_cell.length_b   1.000
_cell.length_c   1.000
_cell.angle_alpha   90.00
_cell.angle_beta   90.00
_cell.angle_gamma   90.00
#
_symmetry.space_group_name_H-M   'P 1'
#
loop_
_entity.id
_entity.type
_entity.pdbx_description
1 polymer ?
#
loop_
_entity_poly.entity_id
_entity_poly.type
_entity_poly.pdbx_seq_one_letter_code
_entity_poly.pdbx_strand_id
1 'polypeptide(L)'
;MRVDPGPLEGLTGAAVVQTWHLDLISAAVIALLASAYASCYRRGRDGERPVEPAQAGCFGVGMVLWVLATLSFIGSYAYVLFWVRALQVLMLLYVVPFFLTQGKPVTVVRAALGPAGRDRVDRLLASRWARVLAHPLTTSLAMLATPWLLYLTPWYTAALESEWIGAPTRFLLVVVGFGYFYARLQSDLVPRRYSQLISLLISVGETLGDGVLGLVIWQGSLIATSYYAGIHRSWGPDPRLDQTIGAGVLWILGDVVGLPFVLLLMRALSRDEKAHAVVVDAELDTAAAAESETAVPSALWWENDPQLRDRFRRG
;
A
#
# COMPACT_ATOMS: atom_id res chain seq x y z
N MET A 1 -5.80 14.52 27.23
CA MET A 1 -4.49 15.01 27.66
C MET A 1 -4.01 15.89 26.51
N ARG A 2 -3.77 17.18 26.77
CA ARG A 2 -3.33 18.11 25.74
C ARG A 2 -1.89 17.77 25.38
N VAL A 3 -1.56 17.69 24.10
CA VAL A 3 -0.18 17.50 23.66
C VAL A 3 0.51 18.85 23.79
N ASP A 4 1.46 18.96 24.71
CA ASP A 4 2.34 20.13 24.80
C ASP A 4 3.68 19.74 24.15
N PRO A 5 3.99 20.29 22.94
CA PRO A 5 5.25 19.94 22.26
C PRO A 5 6.50 20.46 22.98
N GLY A 6 6.34 21.24 24.05
CA GLY A 6 7.46 21.89 24.73
C GLY A 6 8.20 22.91 23.83
N PRO A 7 9.22 23.60 24.33
CA PRO A 7 10.05 24.52 23.55
C PRO A 7 11.00 23.71 22.65
N LEU A 8 10.58 23.39 21.42
CA LEU A 8 11.45 22.79 20.41
C LEU A 8 12.32 23.85 19.75
N GLU A 9 13.61 23.59 19.68
CA GLU A 9 14.55 24.40 18.93
C GLU A 9 14.39 24.20 17.43
N GLY A 10 14.95 25.12 16.61
CA GLY A 10 14.94 25.00 15.16
C GLY A 10 15.49 23.66 14.68
N LEU A 11 14.99 23.18 13.55
CA LEU A 11 15.32 21.86 12.98
C LEU A 11 16.79 21.87 12.51
N THR A 12 17.70 21.47 13.38
CA THR A 12 19.15 21.35 13.11
C THR A 12 19.52 19.87 12.98
N GLY A 13 20.70 19.58 12.41
CA GLY A 13 21.19 18.20 12.32
C GLY A 13 21.31 17.53 13.71
N ALA A 14 21.64 18.29 14.76
CA ALA A 14 21.67 17.80 16.14
C ALA A 14 20.25 17.47 16.65
N ALA A 15 19.27 18.32 16.37
CA ALA A 15 17.88 18.10 16.77
C ALA A 15 17.30 16.83 16.16
N VAL A 16 17.64 16.49 14.91
CA VAL A 16 17.22 15.24 14.25
C VAL A 16 17.66 13.99 15.02
N VAL A 17 18.83 14.03 15.63
CA VAL A 17 19.37 12.87 16.36
C VAL A 17 18.94 12.86 17.84
N GLN A 18 18.78 14.03 18.45
CA GLN A 18 18.57 14.17 19.90
C GLN A 18 17.08 14.27 20.28
N THR A 19 16.20 14.72 19.36
CA THR A 19 14.79 14.92 19.69
C THR A 19 14.00 13.62 19.47
N TRP A 20 13.88 12.84 20.53
CA TRP A 20 13.04 11.66 20.57
C TRP A 20 11.89 11.87 21.53
N HIS A 21 10.68 11.52 21.08
CA HIS A 21 9.46 11.62 21.87
C HIS A 21 8.94 10.22 22.20
N LEU A 22 8.69 9.96 23.47
CA LEU A 22 8.11 8.70 23.93
C LEU A 22 6.57 8.77 23.83
N ASP A 23 6.04 8.44 22.65
CA ASP A 23 4.63 8.09 22.49
C ASP A 23 4.42 6.65 22.96
N LEU A 24 3.98 6.51 24.22
CA LEU A 24 3.79 5.21 24.88
C LEU A 24 2.76 4.34 24.15
N ILE A 25 1.71 4.93 23.56
CA ILE A 25 0.66 4.20 22.86
C ILE A 25 1.23 3.62 21.57
N SER A 26 1.86 4.43 20.73
CA SER A 26 2.51 3.96 19.51
C SER A 26 3.62 2.95 19.81
N ALA A 27 4.45 3.19 20.82
CA ALA A 27 5.52 2.28 21.22
C ALA A 27 4.97 0.91 21.66
N ALA A 28 3.90 0.89 22.47
CA ALA A 28 3.26 -0.35 22.91
C ALA A 28 2.65 -1.13 21.74
N VAL A 29 1.96 -0.46 20.82
CA VAL A 29 1.38 -1.09 19.61
C VAL A 29 2.48 -1.69 18.73
N ILE A 30 3.54 -0.92 18.45
CA ILE A 30 4.68 -1.37 17.65
C ILE A 30 5.35 -2.58 18.29
N ALA A 31 5.66 -2.51 19.61
CA ALA A 31 6.29 -3.60 20.34
C ALA A 31 5.42 -4.87 20.35
N LEU A 32 4.10 -4.73 20.55
CA LEU A 32 3.15 -5.83 20.50
C LEU A 32 3.13 -6.50 19.13
N LEU A 33 2.98 -5.74 18.06
CA LEU A 33 2.93 -6.26 16.69
C LEU A 33 4.27 -6.89 16.26
N ALA A 34 5.40 -6.25 16.59
CA ALA A 34 6.71 -6.77 16.29
C ALA A 34 6.99 -8.10 17.04
N SER A 35 6.65 -8.16 18.34
CA SER A 35 6.83 -9.37 19.15
C SER A 35 5.89 -10.50 18.73
N ALA A 36 4.64 -10.19 18.38
CA ALA A 36 3.68 -11.14 17.85
C ALA A 36 4.16 -11.72 16.52
N TYR A 37 4.57 -10.87 15.58
CA TYR A 37 5.11 -11.31 14.28
C TYR A 37 6.38 -12.16 14.47
N ALA A 38 7.35 -11.72 15.27
CA ALA A 38 8.58 -12.45 15.54
C ALA A 38 8.32 -13.82 16.19
N SER A 39 7.33 -13.91 17.09
CA SER A 39 6.93 -15.15 17.74
C SER A 39 6.28 -16.12 16.74
N CYS A 40 5.38 -15.63 15.90
CA CYS A 40 4.75 -16.39 14.84
C CYS A 40 5.79 -16.85 13.79
N TYR A 41 6.69 -15.95 13.37
CA TYR A 41 7.76 -16.29 12.43
C TYR A 41 8.66 -17.41 12.95
N ARG A 42 9.10 -17.33 14.23
CA ARG A 42 9.91 -18.39 14.85
C ARG A 42 9.20 -19.74 14.92
N ARG A 43 7.88 -19.74 15.25
CA ARG A 43 7.08 -20.98 15.31
C ARG A 43 6.77 -21.57 13.95
N GLY A 44 6.62 -20.73 12.93
CA GLY A 44 6.30 -21.15 11.55
C GLY A 44 7.53 -21.49 10.70
N ARG A 45 8.76 -21.29 11.21
CA ARG A 45 10.00 -21.48 10.44
C ARG A 45 10.19 -22.90 9.93
N ASP A 46 9.76 -23.87 10.71
CA ASP A 46 9.90 -25.32 10.40
C ASP A 46 8.63 -25.88 9.72
N GLY A 47 7.71 -25.01 9.29
CA GLY A 47 6.43 -25.38 8.67
C GLY A 47 6.56 -25.74 7.18
N GLU A 48 5.47 -26.29 6.61
CA GLU A 48 5.39 -26.70 5.19
C GLU A 48 5.64 -25.58 4.17
N ARG A 49 5.44 -24.34 4.55
CA ARG A 49 5.67 -23.13 3.71
C ARG A 49 6.38 -22.06 4.54
N PRO A 50 7.70 -22.14 4.71
CA PRO A 50 8.44 -21.15 5.47
C PRO A 50 8.41 -19.81 4.75
N VAL A 51 8.20 -18.73 5.51
CA VAL A 51 8.35 -17.37 5.00
C VAL A 51 9.84 -17.08 4.82
N GLU A 52 10.19 -16.53 3.67
CA GLU A 52 11.59 -16.20 3.34
C GLU A 52 12.15 -15.15 4.29
N PRO A 53 13.43 -15.22 4.68
CA PRO A 53 14.05 -14.23 5.55
C PRO A 53 13.95 -12.79 5.02
N ALA A 54 14.00 -12.62 3.68
CA ALA A 54 13.83 -11.31 3.05
C ALA A 54 12.46 -10.68 3.33
N GLN A 55 11.39 -11.48 3.35
CA GLN A 55 10.04 -11.02 3.67
C GLN A 55 9.93 -10.61 5.15
N ALA A 56 10.50 -11.41 6.05
CA ALA A 56 10.59 -11.05 7.46
C ALA A 56 11.42 -9.78 7.67
N GLY A 57 12.48 -9.59 6.90
CA GLY A 57 13.27 -8.36 6.85
C GLY A 57 12.44 -7.15 6.44
N CYS A 58 11.59 -7.27 5.39
CA CYS A 58 10.67 -6.21 4.98
C CYS A 58 9.73 -5.79 6.13
N PHE A 59 9.14 -6.77 6.85
CA PHE A 59 8.31 -6.46 8.01
C PHE A 59 9.09 -5.69 9.07
N GLY A 60 10.33 -6.12 9.37
CA GLY A 60 11.23 -5.42 10.29
C GLY A 60 11.52 -3.98 9.86
N VAL A 61 11.79 -3.75 8.58
CA VAL A 61 11.96 -2.39 8.01
C VAL A 61 10.70 -1.56 8.23
N GLY A 62 9.51 -2.11 7.96
CA GLY A 62 8.24 -1.44 8.24
C GLY A 62 8.09 -1.02 9.69
N MET A 63 8.48 -1.89 10.64
CA MET A 63 8.46 -1.57 12.08
C MET A 63 9.44 -0.45 12.43
N VAL A 64 10.66 -0.47 11.90
CA VAL A 64 11.67 0.59 12.12
C VAL A 64 11.16 1.93 11.57
N LEU A 65 10.59 1.93 10.37
CA LEU A 65 10.00 3.14 9.77
C LEU A 65 8.81 3.67 10.57
N TRP A 66 8.02 2.79 11.18
CA TRP A 66 6.94 3.20 12.08
C TRP A 66 7.48 3.86 13.35
N VAL A 67 8.51 3.29 13.96
CA VAL A 67 9.24 3.92 15.08
C VAL A 67 9.75 5.31 14.67
N LEU A 68 10.40 5.42 13.51
CA LEU A 68 10.90 6.71 13.01
C LEU A 68 9.77 7.72 12.78
N ALA A 69 8.65 7.31 12.23
CA ALA A 69 7.52 8.20 11.98
C ALA A 69 6.84 8.72 13.26
N THR A 70 6.91 7.94 14.37
CA THR A 70 6.14 8.28 15.58
C THR A 70 7.00 8.68 16.78
N LEU A 71 8.19 8.09 16.95
CA LEU A 71 9.01 8.28 18.14
C LEU A 71 10.25 9.14 17.90
N SER A 72 10.65 9.39 16.64
CA SER A 72 11.78 10.25 16.31
C SER A 72 11.40 11.74 16.25
N PHE A 73 12.35 12.56 15.77
CA PHE A 73 12.10 13.98 15.50
C PHE A 73 10.85 14.20 14.62
N ILE A 74 10.49 13.26 13.71
CA ILE A 74 9.28 13.38 12.90
C ILE A 74 8.06 13.41 13.83
N GLY A 75 7.97 12.50 14.80
CA GLY A 75 6.89 12.47 15.77
C GLY A 75 6.78 13.77 16.58
N SER A 76 7.91 14.31 17.03
CA SER A 76 7.97 15.55 17.84
C SER A 76 7.60 16.79 17.01
N TYR A 77 8.26 16.98 15.87
CA TYR A 77 8.06 18.18 15.04
C TYR A 77 6.74 18.15 14.25
N ALA A 78 6.07 17.01 14.12
CA ALA A 78 4.75 16.91 13.53
C ALA A 78 3.67 17.72 14.27
N TYR A 79 3.89 18.05 15.53
CA TYR A 79 3.02 18.93 16.32
C TYR A 79 3.31 20.43 16.12
N VAL A 80 4.47 20.78 15.54
CA VAL A 80 4.94 22.16 15.43
C VAL A 80 5.01 22.62 13.99
N LEU A 81 5.26 21.71 13.04
CA LEU A 81 5.44 21.99 11.63
C LEU A 81 4.42 21.21 10.79
N PHE A 82 3.69 21.95 9.95
CA PHE A 82 2.69 21.35 9.06
C PHE A 82 3.33 20.35 8.07
N TRP A 83 4.46 20.70 7.45
CA TRP A 83 5.13 19.83 6.50
C TRP A 83 5.69 18.55 7.12
N VAL A 84 6.14 18.58 8.38
CA VAL A 84 6.58 17.39 9.09
C VAL A 84 5.39 16.49 9.42
N ARG A 85 4.24 17.09 9.77
CA ARG A 85 2.99 16.34 9.93
C ARG A 85 2.55 15.68 8.64
N ALA A 86 2.65 16.39 7.51
CA ALA A 86 2.37 15.83 6.19
C ALA A 86 3.30 14.65 5.87
N LEU A 87 4.59 14.76 6.16
CA LEU A 87 5.57 13.68 6.02
C LEU A 87 5.21 12.48 6.92
N GLN A 88 4.84 12.73 8.19
CA GLN A 88 4.39 11.67 9.11
C GLN A 88 3.17 10.93 8.56
N VAL A 89 2.15 11.66 8.07
CA VAL A 89 0.95 11.07 7.48
C VAL A 89 1.32 10.22 6.27
N LEU A 90 2.17 10.71 5.38
CA LEU A 90 2.65 9.97 4.22
C LEU A 90 3.41 8.69 4.63
N MET A 91 4.30 8.77 5.60
CA MET A 91 5.02 7.60 6.10
C MET A 91 4.07 6.55 6.66
N LEU A 92 3.09 6.96 7.49
CA LEU A 92 2.16 6.04 8.15
C LEU A 92 1.11 5.46 7.19
N LEU A 93 0.73 6.20 6.14
CA LEU A 93 -0.30 5.77 5.20
C LEU A 93 0.28 4.96 4.02
N TYR A 94 1.51 5.26 3.58
CA TYR A 94 2.12 4.64 2.40
C TYR A 94 3.35 3.79 2.73
N VAL A 95 4.39 4.40 3.35
CA VAL A 95 5.70 3.75 3.45
C VAL A 95 5.68 2.57 4.42
N VAL A 96 5.21 2.80 5.63
CA VAL A 96 5.14 1.77 6.69
C VAL A 96 4.28 0.58 6.25
N PRO A 97 3.01 0.78 5.81
CA PRO A 97 2.15 -0.32 5.41
C PRO A 97 2.66 -1.10 4.19
N PHE A 98 3.30 -0.43 3.25
CA PHE A 98 3.93 -1.09 2.10
C PHE A 98 4.92 -2.16 2.54
N PHE A 99 5.86 -1.82 3.43
CA PHE A 99 6.84 -2.77 3.94
C PHE A 99 6.21 -3.85 4.84
N LEU A 100 5.24 -3.49 5.68
CA LEU A 100 4.53 -4.46 6.52
C LEU A 100 3.82 -5.53 5.69
N THR A 101 3.18 -5.13 4.58
CA THR A 101 2.46 -6.03 3.68
C THR A 101 3.40 -7.01 2.98
N GLN A 102 4.60 -6.55 2.59
CA GLN A 102 5.62 -7.41 1.98
C GLN A 102 6.12 -8.50 2.92
N GLY A 103 5.97 -8.31 4.23
CA GLY A 103 6.29 -9.30 5.26
C GLY A 103 5.30 -10.47 5.34
N LYS A 104 4.23 -10.49 4.55
CA LYS A 104 3.20 -11.56 4.51
C LYS A 104 2.70 -11.98 5.90
N PRO A 105 2.20 -11.05 6.73
CA PRO A 105 1.85 -11.34 8.12
C PRO A 105 0.75 -12.41 8.26
N VAL A 106 -0.20 -12.49 7.33
CA VAL A 106 -1.27 -13.50 7.38
C VAL A 106 -0.71 -14.90 7.15
N THR A 107 0.19 -15.07 6.19
CA THR A 107 0.91 -16.35 5.97
C THR A 107 1.74 -16.73 7.19
N VAL A 108 2.46 -15.77 7.81
CA VAL A 108 3.27 -16.02 9.02
C VAL A 108 2.41 -16.45 10.19
N VAL A 109 1.30 -15.76 10.45
CA VAL A 109 0.35 -16.12 11.51
C VAL A 109 -0.24 -17.52 11.24
N ARG A 110 -0.70 -17.77 10.02
CA ARG A 110 -1.28 -19.06 9.65
C ARG A 110 -0.27 -20.22 9.81
N ALA A 111 0.99 -20.01 9.42
CA ALA A 111 2.05 -21.00 9.57
C ALA A 111 2.35 -21.37 11.03
N ALA A 112 2.25 -20.39 11.93
CA ALA A 112 2.48 -20.57 13.37
C ALA A 112 1.34 -21.29 14.12
N LEU A 113 0.15 -21.40 13.50
CA LEU A 113 -1.04 -21.95 14.12
C LEU A 113 -1.17 -23.46 13.85
N GLY A 114 -1.72 -24.21 14.82
CA GLY A 114 -2.16 -25.59 14.63
C GLY A 114 -3.40 -25.71 13.73
N PRO A 115 -3.86 -26.93 13.37
CA PRO A 115 -4.94 -27.17 12.41
C PRO A 115 -6.20 -26.33 12.68
N ALA A 116 -6.72 -26.36 13.91
CA ALA A 116 -7.93 -25.60 14.29
C ALA A 116 -7.74 -24.08 14.17
N GLY A 117 -6.53 -23.57 14.37
CA GLY A 117 -6.19 -22.15 14.17
C GLY A 117 -6.14 -21.79 12.69
N ARG A 118 -5.55 -22.63 11.87
CA ARG A 118 -5.53 -22.46 10.40
C ARG A 118 -6.94 -22.41 9.82
N ASP A 119 -7.82 -23.32 10.25
CA ASP A 119 -9.23 -23.35 9.84
C ASP A 119 -9.98 -22.05 10.23
N ARG A 120 -9.63 -21.45 11.37
CA ARG A 120 -10.22 -20.15 11.77
C ARG A 120 -9.75 -19.04 10.86
N VAL A 121 -8.45 -18.96 10.55
CA VAL A 121 -7.91 -17.97 9.62
C VAL A 121 -8.55 -18.13 8.24
N ASP A 122 -8.65 -19.35 7.72
CA ASP A 122 -9.23 -19.64 6.41
C ASP A 122 -10.72 -19.28 6.37
N ARG A 123 -11.50 -19.55 7.45
CA ARG A 123 -12.89 -19.09 7.56
C ARG A 123 -13.04 -17.57 7.64
N LEU A 124 -12.13 -16.87 8.35
CA LEU A 124 -12.12 -15.42 8.39
C LEU A 124 -11.86 -14.82 7.01
N LEU A 125 -10.88 -15.35 6.28
CA LEU A 125 -10.57 -14.93 4.91
C LEU A 125 -11.73 -15.25 3.95
N ALA A 126 -12.44 -16.35 4.13
CA ALA A 126 -13.60 -16.73 3.31
C ALA A 126 -14.87 -15.90 3.65
N SER A 127 -14.85 -15.11 4.74
CA SER A 127 -16.01 -14.34 5.18
C SER A 127 -16.39 -13.24 4.17
N ARG A 128 -17.69 -12.89 4.14
CA ARG A 128 -18.17 -11.77 3.32
C ARG A 128 -17.52 -10.44 3.68
N TRP A 129 -17.27 -10.23 4.97
CA TRP A 129 -16.66 -9.00 5.48
C TRP A 129 -15.21 -8.87 5.02
N ALA A 130 -14.40 -9.93 5.11
CA ALA A 130 -13.05 -9.93 4.60
C ALA A 130 -13.01 -9.62 3.09
N ARG A 131 -13.95 -10.17 2.31
CA ARG A 131 -14.05 -9.89 0.87
C ARG A 131 -14.42 -8.44 0.56
N VAL A 132 -15.32 -7.83 1.35
CA VAL A 132 -15.69 -6.40 1.19
C VAL A 132 -14.55 -5.49 1.61
N LEU A 133 -13.92 -5.75 2.77
CA LEU A 133 -12.82 -4.94 3.29
C LEU A 133 -11.55 -5.05 2.44
N ALA A 134 -11.29 -6.21 1.82
CA ALA A 134 -10.17 -6.42 0.91
C ALA A 134 -10.55 -6.17 -0.56
N HIS A 135 -11.71 -5.58 -0.84
CA HIS A 135 -12.08 -5.22 -2.22
C HIS A 135 -11.27 -4.01 -2.68
N PRO A 136 -10.65 -4.03 -3.89
CA PRO A 136 -9.82 -2.94 -4.38
C PRO A 136 -10.49 -1.56 -4.32
N LEU A 137 -11.75 -1.45 -4.70
CA LEU A 137 -12.49 -0.18 -4.62
C LEU A 137 -12.70 0.31 -3.18
N THR A 138 -12.98 -0.61 -2.24
CA THR A 138 -13.19 -0.24 -0.82
C THR A 138 -11.89 0.30 -0.21
N THR A 139 -10.79 -0.42 -0.44
CA THR A 139 -9.48 -0.01 0.08
C THR A 139 -8.97 1.26 -0.57
N SER A 140 -9.23 1.46 -1.86
CA SER A 140 -8.90 2.67 -2.60
C SER A 140 -9.69 3.88 -2.13
N LEU A 141 -10.99 3.70 -1.93
CA LEU A 141 -11.84 4.76 -1.39
C LEU A 141 -11.40 5.14 0.03
N ALA A 142 -11.07 4.16 0.88
CA ALA A 142 -10.55 4.43 2.21
C ALA A 142 -9.21 5.16 2.16
N MET A 143 -8.30 4.73 1.26
CA MET A 143 -6.99 5.34 1.06
C MET A 143 -7.10 6.80 0.63
N LEU A 144 -7.94 7.09 -0.36
CA LEU A 144 -8.17 8.44 -0.87
C LEU A 144 -8.95 9.29 0.14
N ALA A 145 -10.03 8.77 0.73
CA ALA A 145 -10.87 9.55 1.63
C ALA A 145 -10.17 9.94 2.94
N THR A 146 -9.25 9.10 3.44
CA THR A 146 -8.61 9.34 4.74
C THR A 146 -7.84 10.67 4.79
N PRO A 147 -6.91 11.01 3.88
CA PRO A 147 -6.24 12.30 3.90
C PRO A 147 -7.17 13.45 3.59
N TRP A 148 -8.16 13.29 2.71
CA TRP A 148 -9.18 14.31 2.44
C TRP A 148 -9.97 14.65 3.70
N LEU A 149 -10.48 13.66 4.41
CA LEU A 149 -11.19 13.85 5.67
C LEU A 149 -10.26 14.42 6.76
N LEU A 150 -9.04 13.92 6.85
CA LEU A 150 -8.09 14.39 7.85
C LEU A 150 -7.81 15.88 7.69
N TYR A 151 -7.44 16.34 6.49
CA TYR A 151 -6.99 17.73 6.26
C TYR A 151 -8.11 18.73 6.08
N LEU A 152 -9.28 18.32 5.57
CA LEU A 152 -10.37 19.23 5.25
C LEU A 152 -11.50 19.29 6.30
N THR A 153 -11.33 18.57 7.42
CA THR A 153 -12.30 18.60 8.52
C THR A 153 -11.62 19.00 9.84
N PRO A 154 -12.39 19.29 10.91
CA PRO A 154 -11.83 19.54 12.25
C PRO A 154 -11.01 18.39 12.83
N TRP A 155 -11.02 17.21 12.20
CA TRP A 155 -10.27 16.04 12.63
C TRP A 155 -8.78 16.32 12.73
N TYR A 156 -8.20 17.06 11.78
CA TYR A 156 -6.79 17.43 11.80
C TYR A 156 -6.41 18.16 13.09
N THR A 157 -7.15 19.23 13.43
CA THR A 157 -6.92 20.01 14.65
C THR A 157 -7.14 19.18 15.91
N ALA A 158 -8.24 18.42 15.96
CA ALA A 158 -8.54 17.55 17.10
C ALA A 158 -7.43 16.47 17.32
N ALA A 159 -6.83 15.96 16.25
CA ALA A 159 -5.73 15.00 16.33
C ALA A 159 -4.41 15.63 16.79
N LEU A 160 -4.23 16.94 16.63
CA LEU A 160 -3.10 17.70 17.17
C LEU A 160 -3.29 18.07 18.64
N GLU A 161 -4.52 18.44 19.02
CA GLU A 161 -4.83 18.91 20.37
C GLU A 161 -4.98 17.79 21.40
N SER A 162 -5.38 16.59 20.97
CA SER A 162 -5.72 15.47 21.84
C SER A 162 -5.01 14.19 21.45
N GLU A 163 -4.21 13.64 22.34
CA GLU A 163 -3.57 12.33 22.14
C GLU A 163 -4.58 11.17 22.01
N TRP A 164 -5.74 11.29 22.64
CA TRP A 164 -6.81 10.31 22.50
C TRP A 164 -7.39 10.22 21.10
N ILE A 165 -7.26 11.27 20.30
CA ILE A 165 -7.64 11.31 18.89
C ILE A 165 -6.38 11.09 18.01
N GLY A 166 -5.25 11.64 18.38
CA GLY A 166 -4.01 11.58 17.63
C GLY A 166 -3.46 10.15 17.53
N ALA A 167 -3.40 9.39 18.62
CA ALA A 167 -2.90 8.02 18.62
C ALA A 167 -3.77 7.06 17.77
N PRO A 168 -5.11 7.02 17.93
CA PRO A 168 -5.96 6.25 17.02
C PRO A 168 -5.85 6.71 15.57
N THR A 169 -5.68 8.00 15.30
CA THR A 169 -5.47 8.51 13.93
C THR A 169 -4.19 7.95 13.32
N ARG A 170 -3.06 7.99 14.03
CA ARG A 170 -1.79 7.39 13.56
C ARG A 170 -1.93 5.90 13.27
N PHE A 171 -2.61 5.17 14.16
CA PHE A 171 -2.88 3.74 13.95
C PHE A 171 -3.81 3.49 12.75
N LEU A 172 -4.88 4.27 12.60
CA LEU A 172 -5.81 4.18 11.48
C LEU A 172 -5.13 4.40 10.13
N LEU A 173 -4.21 5.37 10.03
CA LEU A 173 -3.41 5.58 8.83
C LEU A 173 -2.67 4.29 8.41
N VAL A 174 -2.01 3.63 9.36
CA VAL A 174 -1.30 2.36 9.08
C VAL A 174 -2.26 1.25 8.68
N VAL A 175 -3.42 1.14 9.34
CA VAL A 175 -4.43 0.10 9.01
C VAL A 175 -5.02 0.32 7.62
N VAL A 176 -5.36 1.57 7.26
CA VAL A 176 -5.89 1.91 5.93
C VAL A 176 -4.85 1.61 4.85
N GLY A 177 -3.62 2.07 5.02
CA GLY A 177 -2.53 1.79 4.09
C GLY A 177 -2.23 0.30 3.99
N PHE A 178 -2.21 -0.44 5.10
CA PHE A 178 -2.02 -1.89 5.11
C PHE A 178 -3.13 -2.60 4.31
N GLY A 179 -4.39 -2.26 4.54
CA GLY A 179 -5.53 -2.83 3.79
C GLY A 179 -5.42 -2.55 2.29
N TYR A 180 -4.99 -1.34 1.93
CA TYR A 180 -4.78 -0.95 0.54
C TYR A 180 -3.70 -1.80 -0.16
N PHE A 181 -2.49 -1.86 0.39
CA PHE A 181 -1.40 -2.65 -0.21
C PHE A 181 -1.67 -4.15 -0.16
N TYR A 182 -2.29 -4.65 0.91
CA TYR A 182 -2.68 -6.05 1.06
C TYR A 182 -3.66 -6.49 -0.05
N ALA A 183 -4.69 -5.69 -0.31
CA ALA A 183 -5.69 -5.99 -1.33
C ALA A 183 -5.14 -5.89 -2.76
N ARG A 184 -4.18 -4.97 -2.99
CA ARG A 184 -3.64 -4.67 -4.32
C ARG A 184 -2.46 -5.55 -4.71
N LEU A 185 -1.47 -5.69 -3.85
CA LEU A 185 -0.27 -6.49 -4.13
C LEU A 185 -0.58 -7.98 -4.15
N GLN A 186 -1.58 -8.43 -3.42
CA GLN A 186 -2.01 -9.83 -3.33
C GLN A 186 -0.82 -10.79 -3.11
N SER A 187 0.21 -10.30 -2.43
CA SER A 187 1.45 -11.04 -2.15
C SER A 187 1.30 -12.05 -1.03
N ASP A 188 0.28 -11.89 -0.19
CA ASP A 188 -0.09 -12.74 0.93
C ASP A 188 -1.39 -13.52 0.63
N LEU A 189 -1.93 -14.25 1.61
CA LEU A 189 -3.23 -14.93 1.52
C LEU A 189 -4.36 -13.90 1.48
N VAL A 190 -5.05 -13.78 0.37
CA VAL A 190 -6.16 -12.82 0.18
C VAL A 190 -7.50 -13.53 0.04
N PRO A 191 -8.62 -12.90 0.48
CA PRO A 191 -9.97 -13.46 0.38
C PRO A 191 -10.41 -13.77 -1.04
N ARG A 192 -9.99 -12.95 -2.00
CA ARG A 192 -10.25 -13.09 -3.44
C ARG A 192 -9.14 -12.38 -4.23
N ARG A 193 -8.72 -12.97 -5.33
CA ARG A 193 -7.82 -12.33 -6.30
C ARG A 193 -8.62 -11.49 -7.27
N TYR A 194 -8.11 -10.31 -7.58
CA TYR A 194 -8.68 -9.36 -8.53
C TYR A 194 -7.69 -9.11 -9.67
N SER A 195 -8.20 -8.70 -10.83
CA SER A 195 -7.36 -8.36 -11.97
C SER A 195 -6.42 -7.20 -11.64
N GLN A 196 -5.14 -7.37 -11.96
CA GLN A 196 -4.11 -6.34 -11.75
C GLN A 196 -4.34 -5.12 -12.64
N LEU A 197 -4.95 -5.31 -13.82
CA LEU A 197 -5.31 -4.21 -14.71
C LEU A 197 -6.32 -3.26 -14.04
N ILE A 198 -7.36 -3.79 -13.38
CA ILE A 198 -8.32 -2.97 -12.62
C ILE A 198 -7.60 -2.21 -11.52
N SER A 199 -6.68 -2.86 -10.81
CA SER A 199 -5.88 -2.22 -9.77
C SER A 199 -5.04 -1.06 -10.33
N LEU A 200 -4.43 -1.24 -11.50
CA LEU A 200 -3.63 -0.20 -12.16
C LEU A 200 -4.49 1.00 -12.59
N LEU A 201 -5.65 0.76 -13.20
CA LEU A 201 -6.58 1.83 -13.61
C LEU A 201 -7.08 2.65 -12.42
N ILE A 202 -7.40 1.98 -11.32
CA ILE A 202 -7.81 2.67 -10.09
C ILE A 202 -6.65 3.52 -9.53
N SER A 203 -5.39 3.02 -9.59
CA SER A 203 -4.21 3.77 -9.13
C SER A 203 -4.01 5.09 -9.90
N VAL A 204 -4.33 5.12 -11.19
CA VAL A 204 -4.30 6.39 -11.97
C VAL A 204 -5.32 7.38 -11.41
N GLY A 205 -6.54 6.94 -11.10
CA GLY A 205 -7.57 7.79 -10.49
C GLY A 205 -7.16 8.31 -9.10
N GLU A 206 -6.47 7.48 -8.31
CA GLU A 206 -5.95 7.84 -6.98
C GLU A 206 -4.86 8.91 -7.07
N THR A 207 -3.88 8.74 -7.97
CA THR A 207 -2.82 9.73 -8.22
C THR A 207 -3.42 11.10 -8.58
N LEU A 208 -4.46 11.13 -9.40
CA LEU A 208 -5.18 12.37 -9.71
C LEU A 208 -5.87 12.96 -8.46
N GLY A 209 -6.50 12.11 -7.64
CA GLY A 209 -7.18 12.53 -6.41
C GLY A 209 -6.21 13.09 -5.37
N ASP A 210 -5.05 12.48 -5.21
CA ASP A 210 -3.99 12.94 -4.29
C ASP A 210 -3.38 14.27 -4.79
N GLY A 211 -3.17 14.41 -6.11
CA GLY A 211 -2.73 15.66 -6.72
C GLY A 211 -3.73 16.80 -6.51
N VAL A 212 -5.03 16.53 -6.65
CA VAL A 212 -6.08 17.53 -6.38
C VAL A 212 -6.09 17.93 -4.90
N LEU A 213 -5.94 16.97 -3.96
CA LEU A 213 -5.82 17.29 -2.54
C LEU A 213 -4.61 18.22 -2.27
N GLY A 214 -3.45 17.88 -2.83
CA GLY A 214 -2.25 18.71 -2.72
C GLY A 214 -2.49 20.14 -3.22
N LEU A 215 -3.17 20.28 -4.35
CA LEU A 215 -3.55 21.57 -4.92
C LEU A 215 -4.53 22.35 -4.02
N VAL A 216 -5.53 21.67 -3.47
CA VAL A 216 -6.51 22.26 -2.53
C VAL A 216 -5.82 22.77 -1.26
N ILE A 217 -4.89 21.99 -0.70
CA ILE A 217 -4.12 22.41 0.49
C ILE A 217 -3.20 23.58 0.14
N TRP A 218 -2.53 23.51 -1.01
CA TRP A 218 -1.61 24.57 -1.44
C TRP A 218 -2.30 25.92 -1.65
N GLN A 219 -3.45 25.96 -2.35
CA GLN A 219 -4.17 27.19 -2.67
C GLN A 219 -5.20 27.58 -1.61
N GLY A 220 -5.61 26.64 -0.78
CA GLY A 220 -6.65 26.84 0.23
C GLY A 220 -6.25 27.75 1.39
N SER A 221 -7.17 27.98 2.31
CA SER A 221 -6.90 28.69 3.57
C SER A 221 -5.92 27.93 4.44
N LEU A 222 -5.29 28.62 5.39
CA LEU A 222 -4.39 27.99 6.36
C LEU A 222 -5.18 27.01 7.24
N ILE A 223 -4.67 25.77 7.35
CA ILE A 223 -5.26 24.69 8.14
C ILE A 223 -4.80 24.83 9.60
N ALA A 224 -5.71 24.64 10.55
CA ALA A 224 -5.45 24.69 11.99
C ALA A 224 -4.75 26.00 12.45
N THR A 225 -5.14 27.13 11.89
CA THR A 225 -4.49 28.44 12.13
C THR A 225 -4.42 28.78 13.61
N SER A 226 -5.52 28.57 14.37
CA SER A 226 -5.56 28.82 15.82
C SER A 226 -4.58 27.98 16.61
N TYR A 227 -4.41 26.72 16.23
CA TYR A 227 -3.46 25.79 16.86
C TYR A 227 -2.02 26.23 16.62
N TYR A 228 -1.62 26.45 15.36
CA TYR A 228 -0.25 26.82 15.00
C TYR A 228 0.12 28.23 15.48
N ALA A 229 -0.82 29.17 15.49
CA ALA A 229 -0.60 30.50 16.07
C ALA A 229 -0.34 30.43 17.58
N GLY A 230 -0.98 29.50 18.29
CA GLY A 230 -0.79 29.30 19.74
C GLY A 230 0.58 28.72 20.14
N ILE A 231 1.34 28.16 19.20
CA ILE A 231 2.69 27.60 19.46
C ILE A 231 3.74 28.68 19.60
N HIS A 232 3.53 29.89 19.04
CA HIS A 232 4.45 31.04 19.13
C HIS A 232 5.90 30.74 18.73
N ARG A 233 6.13 29.89 17.73
CA ARG A 233 7.49 29.58 17.25
C ARG A 233 8.15 30.80 16.59
N SER A 234 9.44 31.01 16.87
CA SER A 234 10.25 32.10 16.30
C SER A 234 11.22 31.64 15.20
N TRP A 235 11.15 30.38 14.80
CA TRP A 235 12.02 29.73 13.81
C TRP A 235 11.21 28.93 12.76
N GLY A 236 11.90 28.52 11.69
CA GLY A 236 11.33 27.74 10.60
C GLY A 236 10.54 28.61 9.60
N PRO A 237 9.86 27.98 8.61
CA PRO A 237 9.10 28.69 7.59
C PRO A 237 7.88 29.37 8.19
N ASP A 238 7.43 30.45 7.56
CA ASP A 238 6.14 31.05 7.92
C ASP A 238 4.99 30.08 7.65
N PRO A 239 3.79 30.29 8.26
CA PRO A 239 2.70 29.32 8.18
C PRO A 239 2.25 29.01 6.75
N ARG A 240 2.32 29.96 5.82
CA ARG A 240 1.94 29.76 4.43
C ARG A 240 2.95 28.92 3.68
N LEU A 241 4.23 29.20 3.86
CA LEU A 241 5.31 28.42 3.29
C LEU A 241 5.34 26.99 3.88
N ASP A 242 5.11 26.85 5.19
CA ASP A 242 5.00 25.57 5.88
C ASP A 242 3.90 24.68 5.27
N GLN A 243 2.71 25.25 5.06
CA GLN A 243 1.59 24.55 4.40
C GLN A 243 1.90 24.24 2.93
N THR A 244 2.55 25.13 2.21
CA THR A 244 2.97 24.92 0.81
C THR A 244 3.95 23.76 0.70
N ILE A 245 4.95 23.69 1.58
CA ILE A 245 5.90 22.57 1.64
C ILE A 245 5.15 21.27 1.97
N GLY A 246 4.24 21.28 2.93
CA GLY A 246 3.43 20.14 3.30
C GLY A 246 2.53 19.63 2.17
N ALA A 247 1.92 20.53 1.40
CA ALA A 247 1.16 20.18 0.20
C ALA A 247 2.05 19.50 -0.85
N GLY A 248 3.27 20.02 -1.06
CA GLY A 248 4.27 19.40 -1.92
C GLY A 248 4.72 18.03 -1.45
N VAL A 249 4.88 17.84 -0.13
CA VAL A 249 5.19 16.52 0.47
C VAL A 249 4.08 15.52 0.17
N LEU A 250 2.82 15.89 0.39
CA LEU A 250 1.67 15.00 0.15
C LEU A 250 1.52 14.63 -1.32
N TRP A 251 1.70 15.57 -2.21
CA TRP A 251 1.54 15.36 -3.64
C TRP A 251 2.80 14.73 -4.26
N ILE A 252 3.89 15.49 -4.36
CA ILE A 252 5.08 15.09 -5.13
C ILE A 252 5.79 13.89 -4.49
N LEU A 253 5.99 13.93 -3.16
CA LEU A 253 6.64 12.82 -2.47
C LEU A 253 5.73 11.60 -2.39
N GLY A 254 4.40 11.79 -2.31
CA GLY A 254 3.41 10.72 -2.39
C GLY A 254 3.53 9.94 -3.71
N ASP A 255 3.58 10.65 -4.83
CA ASP A 255 3.75 10.04 -6.16
C ASP A 255 5.08 9.30 -6.28
N VAL A 256 6.19 9.89 -5.82
CA VAL A 256 7.53 9.24 -5.85
C VAL A 256 7.55 7.97 -5.00
N VAL A 257 6.94 7.99 -3.81
CA VAL A 257 6.83 6.80 -2.93
C VAL A 257 5.91 5.75 -3.54
N GLY A 258 4.92 6.14 -4.33
CA GLY A 258 4.02 5.25 -5.06
C GLY A 258 4.69 4.49 -6.23
N LEU A 259 5.79 4.99 -6.81
CA LEU A 259 6.46 4.36 -7.96
C LEU A 259 6.87 2.88 -7.72
N PRO A 260 7.51 2.49 -6.61
CA PRO A 260 7.83 1.08 -6.35
C PRO A 260 6.59 0.18 -6.34
N PHE A 261 5.47 0.69 -5.82
CA PHE A 261 4.20 -0.03 -5.81
C PHE A 261 3.66 -0.24 -7.23
N VAL A 262 3.63 0.81 -8.06
CA VAL A 262 3.20 0.71 -9.47
C VAL A 262 4.09 -0.27 -10.24
N LEU A 263 5.41 -0.24 -10.04
CA LEU A 263 6.33 -1.18 -10.66
C LEU A 263 6.05 -2.64 -10.24
N LEU A 264 5.70 -2.89 -8.98
CA LEU A 264 5.30 -4.22 -8.52
C LEU A 264 3.98 -4.66 -9.14
N LEU A 265 3.00 -3.77 -9.27
CA LEU A 265 1.74 -4.07 -9.99
C LEU A 265 1.98 -4.40 -11.46
N MET A 266 2.82 -3.63 -12.15
CA MET A 266 3.17 -3.90 -13.56
C MET A 266 3.87 -5.26 -13.72
N ARG A 267 4.79 -5.60 -12.79
CA ARG A 267 5.42 -6.93 -12.79
C ARG A 267 4.42 -8.05 -12.53
N ALA A 268 3.45 -7.83 -11.62
CA ALA A 268 2.40 -8.81 -11.35
C ALA A 268 1.50 -8.99 -12.58
N LEU A 269 1.08 -7.90 -13.23
CA LEU A 269 0.31 -7.94 -14.47
C LEU A 269 1.04 -8.72 -15.58
N SER A 270 2.32 -8.41 -15.84
CA SER A 270 3.12 -9.14 -16.83
C SER A 270 3.24 -10.65 -16.53
N ARG A 271 3.26 -11.04 -15.25
CA ARG A 271 3.26 -12.48 -14.89
C ARG A 271 1.91 -13.14 -15.16
N ASP A 272 0.82 -12.46 -14.84
CA ASP A 272 -0.53 -12.95 -15.07
C ASP A 272 -0.80 -13.10 -16.58
N GLU A 273 -0.38 -12.10 -17.38
CA GLU A 273 -0.49 -12.15 -18.85
C GLU A 273 0.32 -13.30 -19.46
N LYS A 274 1.56 -13.49 -19.02
CA LYS A 274 2.38 -14.63 -19.48
C LYS A 274 1.79 -15.98 -19.12
N ALA A 275 1.25 -16.11 -17.89
CA ALA A 275 0.60 -17.33 -17.46
C ALA A 275 -0.66 -17.61 -18.28
N HIS A 276 -1.44 -16.57 -18.62
CA HIS A 276 -2.61 -16.70 -19.44
C HIS A 276 -2.27 -17.05 -20.91
N ALA A 277 -1.22 -16.43 -21.48
CA ALA A 277 -0.75 -16.73 -22.83
C ALA A 277 -0.37 -18.22 -22.98
N VAL A 278 0.37 -18.79 -22.01
CA VAL A 278 0.73 -20.21 -22.02
C VAL A 278 -0.51 -21.14 -22.05
N VAL A 279 -1.57 -20.77 -21.32
CA VAL A 279 -2.82 -21.54 -21.31
C VAL A 279 -3.52 -21.45 -22.65
N VAL A 280 -3.65 -20.23 -23.21
CA VAL A 280 -4.29 -20.00 -24.52
C VAL A 280 -3.49 -20.69 -25.63
N ASP A 281 -2.18 -20.62 -25.62
CA ASP A 281 -1.32 -21.31 -26.60
C ASP A 281 -1.53 -22.83 -26.54
N ALA A 282 -1.57 -23.40 -25.33
CA ALA A 282 -1.86 -24.83 -25.16
C ALA A 282 -3.26 -25.24 -25.63
N GLU A 283 -4.27 -24.39 -25.43
CA GLU A 283 -5.62 -24.62 -25.94
C GLU A 283 -5.66 -24.55 -27.48
N LEU A 284 -4.96 -23.58 -28.08
CA LEU A 284 -4.84 -23.46 -29.56
C LEU A 284 -4.08 -24.66 -30.14
N ASP A 285 -3.01 -25.11 -29.53
CA ASP A 285 -2.26 -26.29 -29.98
C ASP A 285 -3.13 -27.56 -29.92
N THR A 286 -3.93 -27.74 -28.86
CA THR A 286 -4.85 -28.88 -28.74
C THR A 286 -5.99 -28.81 -29.77
N ALA A 287 -6.50 -27.60 -30.03
CA ALA A 287 -7.52 -27.38 -31.08
C ALA A 287 -6.93 -27.68 -32.46
N ALA A 288 -5.74 -27.18 -32.78
CA ALA A 288 -5.06 -27.44 -34.05
C ALA A 288 -4.74 -28.93 -34.26
N ALA A 289 -4.34 -29.66 -33.18
CA ALA A 289 -4.13 -31.10 -33.24
C ALA A 289 -5.43 -31.87 -33.53
N ALA A 290 -6.55 -31.47 -32.89
CA ALA A 290 -7.88 -32.08 -33.14
C ALA A 290 -8.39 -31.80 -34.56
N GLU A 291 -8.17 -30.60 -35.09
CA GLU A 291 -8.48 -30.26 -36.49
C GLU A 291 -7.61 -31.05 -37.48
N SER A 292 -6.34 -31.28 -37.18
CA SER A 292 -5.44 -32.08 -38.02
C SER A 292 -5.77 -33.59 -37.99
N GLU A 293 -6.32 -34.14 -36.92
CA GLU A 293 -6.85 -35.52 -36.87
C GLU A 293 -8.16 -35.69 -37.67
N THR A 294 -8.98 -34.65 -37.76
CA THR A 294 -10.24 -34.64 -38.48
C THR A 294 -10.12 -34.14 -39.94
N ALA A 295 -9.01 -33.51 -40.27
CA ALA A 295 -8.74 -33.03 -41.60
C ALA A 295 -8.41 -34.23 -42.52
N VAL A 296 -9.38 -34.66 -43.30
CA VAL A 296 -9.11 -35.25 -44.61
C VAL A 296 -8.13 -34.33 -45.32
N PRO A 297 -6.99 -34.83 -45.88
CA PRO A 297 -5.99 -33.95 -46.48
C PRO A 297 -6.71 -33.00 -47.45
N SER A 298 -6.82 -31.74 -47.02
CA SER A 298 -7.43 -30.72 -47.85
C SER A 298 -6.49 -30.48 -49.00
N ALA A 299 -6.71 -31.20 -50.11
CA ALA A 299 -6.10 -30.85 -51.39
C ALA A 299 -6.36 -29.36 -51.58
N LEU A 300 -5.31 -28.61 -51.79
CA LEU A 300 -5.39 -27.14 -51.98
C LEU A 300 -6.45 -26.90 -53.03
N TRP A 301 -7.34 -25.90 -52.84
CA TRP A 301 -8.55 -25.69 -53.68
C TRP A 301 -8.23 -25.69 -55.17
N TRP A 302 -7.00 -25.25 -55.57
CA TRP A 302 -6.52 -25.26 -56.94
C TRP A 302 -6.11 -26.65 -57.44
N GLU A 303 -5.83 -27.63 -56.57
CA GLU A 303 -5.56 -29.02 -56.98
C GLU A 303 -6.84 -29.75 -57.38
N ASN A 304 -7.98 -29.30 -56.89
CA ASN A 304 -9.32 -29.83 -57.23
C ASN A 304 -10.02 -29.09 -58.34
N ASP A 305 -9.44 -27.97 -58.86
CA ASP A 305 -9.99 -27.21 -59.99
C ASP A 305 -9.65 -27.92 -61.31
N PRO A 306 -10.66 -28.41 -62.09
CA PRO A 306 -10.46 -29.12 -63.37
C PRO A 306 -9.67 -28.29 -64.39
N GLN A 307 -9.86 -26.96 -64.38
CA GLN A 307 -9.19 -26.07 -65.35
C GLN A 307 -7.72 -25.84 -65.06
N LEU A 308 -7.32 -25.86 -63.79
CA LEU A 308 -5.93 -25.71 -63.34
C LEU A 308 -5.17 -27.05 -63.47
N ARG A 309 -5.84 -28.18 -63.21
CA ARG A 309 -5.25 -29.52 -63.35
C ARG A 309 -4.77 -29.81 -64.79
N ASP A 310 -5.56 -29.40 -65.80
CA ASP A 310 -5.21 -29.59 -67.18
C ASP A 310 -4.09 -28.67 -67.68
N ARG A 311 -3.89 -27.54 -67.01
CA ARG A 311 -2.80 -26.60 -67.30
C ARG A 311 -1.44 -27.10 -66.77
N PHE A 312 -1.44 -27.69 -65.60
CA PHE A 312 -0.19 -28.25 -65.00
C PHE A 312 0.19 -29.60 -65.60
N ARG A 313 -0.69 -30.28 -66.34
CA ARG A 313 -0.41 -31.54 -66.99
C ARG A 313 0.15 -31.39 -68.41
N ARG A 314 0.12 -30.18 -68.97
CA ARG A 314 0.60 -29.87 -70.34
C ARG A 314 1.94 -29.05 -70.35
N GLY A 315 2.53 -28.79 -69.24
CA GLY A 315 3.87 -28.21 -69.07
C GLY A 315 4.84 -29.26 -68.53
#